data_e7a8bb9ebd2fd88ab35803dab6a26d6a
#
_entry.id   e7a8bb9ebd2fd88ab35803dab6a26d6a
#
_cell.length_a   1.000
_cell.length_b   1.000
_cell.length_c   1.000
_cell.angle_alpha   90.00
_cell.angle_beta   90.00
_cell.angle_gamma   90.00
#
_symmetry.space_group_name_H-M   'P 1'
#
loop_
_entity.id
_entity.type
_entity.pdbx_description
1 polymer ?
#
loop_
_entity_poly.entity_id
_entity_poly.type
_entity_poly.pdbx_seq_one_letter_code
_entity_poly.pdbx_strand_id
1 'polypeptide(L)'
;TRRHAPPVAHRSPPQQALTEDELLQLQQLLDTVPAPLEPLDVSMLDGFLCGVLLQPQRVAETSWMPHMTDADGRALPAGFDVSRLRVLVLRRHAELDAAIESRQWFDPWVFELDGDGSASPSEAVYAWVAGFATAMEFFPQLLRLDAQRLREPLALLYRHLDADDLEDADDLIEEIESLEPPADLSEAVEELVRATLLLADVSRPLKSEPTRAVRTPRPRR
;
A
#
# COMPACT_ATOMS: atom_id res chain seq x y z
N THR A 1 -24.45 -45.18 6.97
CA THR A 1 -23.86 -43.96 7.61
C THR A 1 -22.86 -43.34 6.64
N ARG A 2 -23.30 -42.34 5.90
CA ARG A 2 -22.42 -41.59 4.94
C ARG A 2 -21.64 -40.53 5.73
N ARG A 3 -20.32 -40.64 5.71
CA ARG A 3 -19.42 -39.60 6.26
C ARG A 3 -19.37 -38.42 5.28
N HIS A 4 -19.83 -37.27 5.76
CA HIS A 4 -19.64 -36.00 5.05
C HIS A 4 -18.16 -35.58 5.16
N ALA A 5 -17.51 -35.45 4.00
CA ALA A 5 -16.19 -34.83 3.93
C ALA A 5 -16.35 -33.31 4.12
N PRO A 6 -15.42 -32.64 4.83
CA PRO A 6 -15.47 -31.20 4.98
C PRO A 6 -15.24 -30.49 3.64
N PRO A 7 -15.84 -29.30 3.42
CA PRO A 7 -15.65 -28.57 2.18
C PRO A 7 -14.19 -28.17 2.02
N VAL A 8 -13.61 -28.53 0.88
CA VAL A 8 -12.28 -28.09 0.47
C VAL A 8 -12.36 -26.58 0.26
N ALA A 9 -11.64 -25.81 1.07
CA ALA A 9 -11.50 -24.39 0.88
C ALA A 9 -10.86 -24.19 -0.51
N HIS A 10 -11.61 -23.63 -1.45
CA HIS A 10 -11.09 -23.16 -2.72
C HIS A 10 -10.10 -22.02 -2.44
N ARG A 11 -8.82 -22.37 -2.39
CA ARG A 11 -7.77 -21.36 -2.55
C ARG A 11 -7.89 -20.84 -3.98
N SER A 12 -8.31 -19.59 -4.11
CA SER A 12 -8.19 -18.88 -5.38
C SER A 12 -6.74 -18.99 -5.86
N PRO A 13 -6.50 -19.25 -7.16
CA PRO A 13 -5.15 -19.28 -7.68
C PRO A 13 -4.45 -17.94 -7.36
N PRO A 14 -3.13 -17.94 -7.10
CA PRO A 14 -2.41 -16.72 -6.86
C PRO A 14 -2.66 -15.77 -8.03
N GLN A 15 -3.19 -14.59 -7.74
CA GLN A 15 -3.45 -13.60 -8.77
C GLN A 15 -2.10 -13.17 -9.36
N GLN A 16 -1.95 -13.37 -10.65
CA GLN A 16 -0.72 -13.07 -11.35
C GLN A 16 -0.48 -11.55 -11.34
N ALA A 17 0.73 -11.13 -10.99
CA ALA A 17 1.17 -9.74 -11.07
C ALA A 17 0.91 -9.16 -12.47
N LEU A 18 0.70 -7.84 -12.56
CA LEU A 18 0.58 -7.17 -13.84
C LEU A 18 1.90 -7.30 -14.62
N THR A 19 1.78 -7.56 -15.92
CA THR A 19 2.92 -7.49 -16.84
C THR A 19 3.29 -6.02 -17.10
N GLU A 20 4.47 -5.78 -17.66
CA GLU A 20 4.89 -4.43 -18.06
C GLU A 20 3.90 -3.80 -19.06
N ASP A 21 3.40 -4.58 -20.03
CA ASP A 21 2.40 -4.13 -20.99
C ASP A 21 1.07 -3.76 -20.31
N GLU A 22 0.63 -4.52 -19.33
CA GLU A 22 -0.57 -4.23 -18.55
C GLU A 22 -0.40 -2.99 -17.67
N LEU A 23 0.79 -2.78 -17.10
CA LEU A 23 1.11 -1.59 -16.34
C LEU A 23 1.10 -0.34 -17.24
N LEU A 24 1.70 -0.44 -18.42
CA LEU A 24 1.66 0.63 -19.43
C LEU A 24 0.21 0.91 -19.88
N GLN A 25 -0.59 -0.14 -20.10
CA GLN A 25 -2.01 0.00 -20.42
C GLN A 25 -2.77 0.75 -19.30
N LEU A 26 -2.49 0.42 -18.03
CA LEU A 26 -3.12 1.10 -16.89
C LEU A 26 -2.80 2.60 -16.91
N GLN A 27 -1.53 2.98 -17.12
CA GLN A 27 -1.15 4.39 -17.23
C GLN A 27 -1.89 5.08 -18.40
N GLN A 28 -1.95 4.44 -19.57
CA GLN A 28 -2.66 4.98 -20.71
C GLN A 28 -4.16 5.18 -20.43
N LEU A 29 -4.79 4.25 -19.72
CA LEU A 29 -6.19 4.38 -19.32
C LEU A 29 -6.42 5.55 -18.35
N LEU A 30 -5.52 5.73 -17.39
CA LEU A 30 -5.56 6.88 -16.47
C LEU A 30 -5.40 8.21 -17.25
N ASP A 31 -4.51 8.25 -18.24
CA ASP A 31 -4.26 9.43 -19.07
C ASP A 31 -5.47 9.83 -19.92
N THR A 32 -6.44 8.92 -20.13
CA THR A 32 -7.69 9.23 -20.85
C THR A 32 -8.76 9.91 -20.00
N VAL A 33 -8.55 9.99 -18.70
CA VAL A 33 -9.52 10.65 -17.80
C VAL A 33 -9.57 12.14 -18.11
N PRO A 34 -10.77 12.68 -18.39
CA PRO A 34 -10.90 14.07 -18.85
C PRO A 34 -10.78 15.08 -17.71
N ALA A 35 -10.21 16.25 -18.02
CA ALA A 35 -10.27 17.39 -17.11
C ALA A 35 -11.74 17.77 -16.80
N PRO A 36 -12.07 18.28 -15.62
CA PRO A 36 -11.16 18.76 -14.56
C PRO A 36 -10.69 17.68 -13.55
N LEU A 37 -10.94 16.39 -13.83
CA LEU A 37 -10.49 15.31 -12.97
C LEU A 37 -8.98 15.17 -13.01
N GLU A 38 -8.40 14.78 -11.88
CA GLU A 38 -6.97 14.63 -11.68
C GLU A 38 -6.65 13.17 -11.32
N PRO A 39 -6.49 12.27 -12.31
CA PRO A 39 -6.16 10.88 -12.05
C PRO A 39 -4.80 10.74 -11.41
N LEU A 40 -4.62 9.70 -10.59
CA LEU A 40 -3.31 9.31 -10.10
C LEU A 40 -2.48 8.74 -11.26
N ASP A 41 -1.17 8.93 -11.22
CA ASP A 41 -0.26 8.09 -12.02
C ASP A 41 -0.10 6.70 -11.36
N VAL A 42 0.52 5.75 -12.06
CA VAL A 42 0.64 4.37 -11.55
C VAL A 42 1.47 4.28 -10.27
N SER A 43 2.47 5.13 -10.08
CA SER A 43 3.28 5.15 -8.87
C SER A 43 2.48 5.68 -7.66
N MET A 44 1.78 6.79 -7.84
CA MET A 44 0.85 7.32 -6.83
C MET A 44 -0.26 6.33 -6.49
N LEU A 45 -0.83 5.67 -7.51
CA LEU A 45 -1.86 4.65 -7.35
C LEU A 45 -1.36 3.50 -6.46
N ASP A 46 -0.16 3.03 -6.70
CA ASP A 46 0.44 1.93 -5.93
C ASP A 46 0.64 2.30 -4.44
N GLY A 47 1.18 3.48 -4.18
CA GLY A 47 1.31 4.00 -2.81
C GLY A 47 -0.04 4.22 -2.14
N PHE A 48 -1.03 4.74 -2.87
CA PHE A 48 -2.40 4.91 -2.37
C PHE A 48 -3.03 3.58 -1.98
N LEU A 49 -2.90 2.54 -2.81
CA LEU A 49 -3.41 1.20 -2.50
C LEU A 49 -2.76 0.62 -1.24
N CYS A 50 -1.46 0.81 -1.04
CA CYS A 50 -0.80 0.41 0.21
C CYS A 50 -1.40 1.14 1.41
N GLY A 51 -1.64 2.45 1.32
CA GLY A 51 -2.27 3.23 2.37
C GLY A 51 -3.69 2.76 2.71
N VAL A 52 -4.48 2.41 1.70
CA VAL A 52 -5.84 1.83 1.88
C VAL A 52 -5.78 0.47 2.56
N LEU A 53 -4.86 -0.40 2.14
CA LEU A 53 -4.70 -1.76 2.66
C LEU A 53 -4.19 -1.80 4.10
N LEU A 54 -3.47 -0.76 4.53
CA LEU A 54 -2.95 -0.64 5.89
C LEU A 54 -3.98 -0.12 6.90
N GLN A 55 -5.19 0.22 6.48
CA GLN A 55 -6.22 0.64 7.42
C GLN A 55 -6.60 -0.51 8.37
N PRO A 56 -6.85 -0.25 9.67
CA PRO A 56 -7.20 -1.28 10.65
C PRO A 56 -8.52 -1.98 10.33
N GLN A 57 -9.39 -1.29 9.59
CA GLN A 57 -10.63 -1.86 9.06
C GLN A 57 -10.58 -1.81 7.53
N ARG A 58 -11.07 -2.87 6.89
CA ARG A 58 -11.11 -2.92 5.43
C ARG A 58 -11.94 -1.77 4.85
N VAL A 59 -11.33 -1.01 3.98
CA VAL A 59 -12.00 0.05 3.23
C VAL A 59 -12.75 -0.57 2.04
N ALA A 60 -14.01 -0.22 1.87
CA ALA A 60 -14.81 -0.73 0.76
C ALA A 60 -14.29 -0.23 -0.59
N GLU A 61 -14.34 -1.08 -1.62
CA GLU A 61 -13.92 -0.72 -2.98
C GLU A 61 -14.60 0.56 -3.48
N THR A 62 -15.90 0.70 -3.23
CA THR A 62 -16.68 1.88 -3.62
C THR A 62 -16.19 3.19 -3.00
N SER A 63 -15.45 3.11 -1.89
CA SER A 63 -14.90 4.29 -1.21
C SER A 63 -13.52 4.69 -1.76
N TRP A 64 -12.66 3.73 -2.11
CA TRP A 64 -11.30 4.04 -2.55
C TRP A 64 -11.11 4.03 -4.08
N MET A 65 -11.88 3.24 -4.84
CA MET A 65 -11.74 3.14 -6.30
C MET A 65 -11.90 4.50 -7.02
N PRO A 66 -12.84 5.39 -6.64
CA PRO A 66 -12.98 6.70 -7.29
C PRO A 66 -11.71 7.55 -7.25
N HIS A 67 -10.85 7.37 -6.24
CA HIS A 67 -9.59 8.10 -6.11
C HIS A 67 -8.55 7.72 -7.17
N MET A 68 -8.72 6.60 -7.85
CA MET A 68 -7.81 6.20 -8.93
C MET A 68 -7.92 7.14 -10.14
N THR A 69 -9.13 7.58 -10.43
CA THR A 69 -9.43 8.44 -11.58
C THR A 69 -9.54 9.93 -11.23
N ASP A 70 -9.53 10.23 -9.94
CA ASP A 70 -9.48 11.59 -9.43
C ASP A 70 -8.96 11.61 -8.00
N ALA A 71 -7.88 12.32 -7.73
CA ALA A 71 -7.26 12.36 -6.40
C ALA A 71 -8.28 12.71 -5.29
N ASP A 72 -9.23 13.60 -5.55
CA ASP A 72 -10.31 13.98 -4.64
C ASP A 72 -11.50 13.00 -4.61
N GLY A 73 -11.49 11.97 -5.44
CA GLY A 73 -12.55 10.96 -5.49
C GLY A 73 -13.84 11.42 -6.15
N ARG A 74 -13.79 12.47 -6.99
CA ARG A 74 -14.96 12.95 -7.74
C ARG A 74 -15.41 11.90 -8.77
N ALA A 75 -16.71 11.91 -9.08
CA ALA A 75 -17.30 10.95 -10.00
C ALA A 75 -16.82 11.16 -11.45
N LEU A 76 -16.61 10.06 -12.16
CA LEU A 76 -16.36 10.06 -13.60
C LEU A 76 -17.59 10.59 -14.38
N PRO A 77 -17.38 11.21 -15.55
CA PRO A 77 -18.50 11.61 -16.41
C PRO A 77 -19.27 10.38 -16.90
N ALA A 78 -20.55 10.56 -17.13
CA ALA A 78 -21.42 9.52 -17.67
C ALA A 78 -20.86 9.00 -19.01
N GLY A 79 -20.83 7.68 -19.16
CA GLY A 79 -20.35 7.01 -20.38
C GLY A 79 -18.83 6.74 -20.41
N PHE A 80 -18.06 7.16 -19.39
CA PHE A 80 -16.66 6.74 -19.29
C PHE A 80 -16.59 5.26 -18.93
N ASP A 81 -15.94 4.46 -19.78
CA ASP A 81 -15.73 3.02 -19.52
C ASP A 81 -14.53 2.79 -18.62
N VAL A 82 -14.78 2.45 -17.37
CA VAL A 82 -13.77 2.17 -16.35
C VAL A 82 -13.45 0.67 -16.20
N SER A 83 -14.12 -0.20 -16.97
CA SER A 83 -14.09 -1.66 -16.75
C SER A 83 -12.69 -2.24 -16.77
N ARG A 84 -11.89 -1.90 -17.78
CA ARG A 84 -10.53 -2.44 -17.90
C ARG A 84 -9.60 -1.88 -16.84
N LEU A 85 -9.66 -0.58 -16.57
CA LEU A 85 -8.92 0.08 -15.50
C LEU A 85 -9.22 -0.60 -14.15
N ARG A 86 -10.49 -0.78 -13.83
CA ARG A 86 -10.92 -1.44 -12.60
C ARG A 86 -10.35 -2.84 -12.45
N VAL A 87 -10.35 -3.65 -13.49
CA VAL A 87 -9.78 -5.02 -13.46
C VAL A 87 -8.28 -4.99 -13.11
N LEU A 88 -7.51 -4.11 -13.74
CA LEU A 88 -6.06 -3.99 -13.50
C LEU A 88 -5.77 -3.50 -12.08
N VAL A 89 -6.50 -2.48 -11.61
CA VAL A 89 -6.35 -1.95 -10.24
C VAL A 89 -6.69 -3.02 -9.20
N LEU A 90 -7.78 -3.76 -9.37
CA LEU A 90 -8.18 -4.82 -8.44
C LEU A 90 -7.17 -5.96 -8.39
N ARG A 91 -6.53 -6.32 -9.51
CA ARG A 91 -5.44 -7.31 -9.52
C ARG A 91 -4.26 -6.84 -8.68
N ARG A 92 -3.84 -5.58 -8.84
CA ARG A 92 -2.76 -5.02 -8.03
C ARG A 92 -3.14 -4.93 -6.56
N HIS A 93 -4.34 -4.46 -6.25
CA HIS A 93 -4.86 -4.42 -4.87
C HIS A 93 -4.80 -5.81 -4.19
N ALA A 94 -5.23 -6.85 -4.88
CA ALA A 94 -5.19 -8.20 -4.33
C ALA A 94 -3.77 -8.75 -4.17
N GLU A 95 -2.86 -8.44 -5.09
CA GLU A 95 -1.43 -8.80 -4.97
C GLU A 95 -0.80 -8.15 -3.74
N LEU A 96 -1.00 -6.84 -3.57
CA LEU A 96 -0.51 -6.09 -2.41
C LEU A 96 -1.13 -6.59 -1.09
N ASP A 97 -2.44 -6.84 -1.09
CA ASP A 97 -3.14 -7.37 0.10
C ASP A 97 -2.56 -8.71 0.56
N ALA A 98 -2.31 -9.63 -0.37
CA ALA A 98 -1.70 -10.92 -0.08
C ALA A 98 -0.27 -10.77 0.46
N ALA A 99 0.53 -9.90 -0.12
CA ALA A 99 1.90 -9.66 0.33
C ALA A 99 1.93 -9.02 1.74
N ILE A 100 1.11 -8.02 1.99
CA ILE A 100 1.01 -7.34 3.28
C ILE A 100 0.51 -8.31 4.37
N GLU A 101 -0.53 -9.10 4.07
CA GLU A 101 -1.07 -10.07 5.02
C GLU A 101 -0.04 -11.13 5.42
N SER A 102 0.74 -11.62 4.44
CA SER A 102 1.79 -12.64 4.65
C SER A 102 3.13 -12.06 5.08
N ARG A 103 3.26 -10.73 5.23
CA ARG A 103 4.53 -10.02 5.49
C ARG A 103 5.62 -10.40 4.49
N GLN A 104 5.23 -10.51 3.22
CA GLN A 104 6.14 -10.82 2.13
C GLN A 104 6.56 -9.55 1.39
N TRP A 105 7.73 -9.62 0.78
CA TRP A 105 8.21 -8.61 -0.13
C TRP A 105 7.24 -8.43 -1.31
N PHE A 106 7.04 -7.19 -1.72
CA PHE A 106 6.40 -6.83 -2.98
C PHE A 106 7.28 -5.81 -3.71
N ASP A 107 7.09 -5.66 -5.00
CA ASP A 107 7.84 -4.72 -5.82
C ASP A 107 7.02 -3.42 -6.01
N PRO A 108 7.37 -2.31 -5.31
CA PRO A 108 6.67 -1.05 -5.48
C PRO A 108 6.80 -0.50 -6.89
N TRP A 109 5.76 0.10 -7.40
CA TRP A 109 5.80 0.75 -8.72
C TRP A 109 6.54 2.09 -8.66
N VAL A 110 7.84 2.00 -8.62
CA VAL A 110 8.78 3.13 -8.61
C VAL A 110 9.66 3.03 -9.86
N PHE A 111 9.79 4.13 -10.58
CA PHE A 111 10.51 4.19 -11.84
C PHE A 111 11.64 5.21 -11.75
N GLU A 112 12.76 4.92 -12.40
CA GLU A 112 13.81 5.91 -12.58
C GLU A 112 13.27 7.06 -13.43
N LEU A 113 13.43 8.31 -12.92
CA LEU A 113 12.92 9.49 -13.60
C LEU A 113 13.80 9.90 -14.80
N ASP A 114 15.11 9.66 -14.68
CA ASP A 114 16.09 10.02 -15.70
C ASP A 114 17.02 8.83 -15.96
N GLY A 115 17.18 8.48 -17.23
CA GLY A 115 18.06 7.38 -17.66
C GLY A 115 19.55 7.63 -17.42
N ASP A 116 19.95 8.83 -17.01
CA ASP A 116 21.32 9.22 -16.66
C ASP A 116 21.65 9.13 -15.15
N GLY A 117 20.66 8.77 -14.32
CA GLY A 117 20.84 8.64 -12.88
C GLY A 117 21.00 9.98 -12.13
N SER A 118 20.59 11.09 -12.72
CA SER A 118 20.71 12.43 -12.12
C SER A 118 19.69 12.70 -11.02
N ALA A 119 18.52 12.00 -11.04
CA ALA A 119 17.50 12.12 -10.02
C ALA A 119 17.95 11.49 -8.69
N SER A 120 17.67 12.17 -7.57
CA SER A 120 17.90 11.60 -6.25
C SER A 120 16.95 10.41 -5.97
N PRO A 121 17.32 9.46 -5.07
CA PRO A 121 16.41 8.41 -4.64
C PRO A 121 15.07 8.94 -4.12
N SER A 122 15.08 10.04 -3.37
CA SER A 122 13.86 10.70 -2.87
C SER A 122 12.95 11.19 -3.99
N GLU A 123 13.49 11.80 -5.04
CA GLU A 123 12.70 12.24 -6.19
C GLU A 123 12.03 11.07 -6.91
N ALA A 124 12.72 9.93 -7.03
CA ALA A 124 12.20 8.74 -7.69
C ALA A 124 11.03 8.09 -6.92
N VAL A 125 11.05 8.11 -5.57
CA VAL A 125 10.01 7.50 -4.74
C VAL A 125 8.91 8.49 -4.33
N TYR A 126 9.09 9.78 -4.61
CA TYR A 126 8.16 10.83 -4.18
C TYR A 126 6.71 10.57 -4.58
N ALA A 127 6.46 10.21 -5.84
CA ALA A 127 5.10 9.97 -6.32
C ALA A 127 4.40 8.83 -5.55
N TRP A 128 5.13 7.75 -5.27
CA TRP A 128 4.60 6.64 -4.48
C TRP A 128 4.22 7.09 -3.06
N VAL A 129 5.10 7.82 -2.40
CA VAL A 129 4.86 8.35 -1.05
C VAL A 129 3.72 9.37 -1.04
N ALA A 130 3.64 10.25 -2.04
CA ALA A 130 2.53 11.19 -2.19
C ALA A 130 1.18 10.46 -2.33
N GLY A 131 1.14 9.36 -3.06
CA GLY A 131 -0.04 8.49 -3.15
C GLY A 131 -0.43 7.89 -1.80
N PHE A 132 0.53 7.39 -1.05
CA PHE A 132 0.32 6.89 0.31
C PHE A 132 -0.23 8.00 1.23
N ALA A 133 0.35 9.19 1.22
CA ALA A 133 -0.09 10.33 2.01
C ALA A 133 -1.53 10.76 1.66
N THR A 134 -1.86 10.76 0.37
CA THR A 134 -3.23 11.03 -0.10
C THR A 134 -4.24 10.02 0.48
N ALA A 135 -3.87 8.74 0.55
CA ALA A 135 -4.72 7.74 1.20
C ALA A 135 -4.93 8.05 2.70
N MET A 136 -3.93 8.60 3.38
CA MET A 136 -4.04 8.99 4.79
C MET A 136 -4.96 10.20 5.00
N GLU A 137 -5.07 11.10 4.02
CA GLU A 137 -6.02 12.22 4.08
C GLU A 137 -7.47 11.76 4.07
N PHE A 138 -7.78 10.79 3.20
CA PHE A 138 -9.16 10.27 3.06
C PHE A 138 -9.50 9.13 4.02
N PHE A 139 -8.49 8.37 4.44
CA PHE A 139 -8.64 7.21 5.35
C PHE A 139 -7.61 7.30 6.48
N PRO A 140 -7.83 8.18 7.48
CA PRO A 140 -6.83 8.51 8.50
C PRO A 140 -6.79 7.54 9.69
N GLN A 141 -7.53 6.43 9.68
CA GLN A 141 -7.68 5.56 10.85
C GLN A 141 -6.34 4.92 11.27
N LEU A 142 -5.45 4.62 10.32
CA LEU A 142 -4.10 4.14 10.62
C LEU A 142 -3.36 5.13 11.55
N LEU A 143 -3.42 6.41 11.24
CA LEU A 143 -2.68 7.45 11.97
C LEU A 143 -3.18 7.66 13.41
N ARG A 144 -4.32 7.09 13.77
CA ARG A 144 -4.92 7.17 15.13
C ARG A 144 -4.51 6.01 16.02
N LEU A 145 -3.72 5.05 15.50
CA LEU A 145 -3.23 3.92 16.25
C LEU A 145 -2.04 4.33 17.13
N ASP A 146 -1.30 3.36 17.67
CA ASP A 146 -0.16 3.58 18.54
C ASP A 146 0.91 4.49 17.91
N ALA A 147 0.93 5.76 18.28
CA ALA A 147 1.81 6.78 17.70
C ALA A 147 3.30 6.43 17.86
N GLN A 148 3.69 5.78 18.95
CA GLN A 148 5.09 5.40 19.19
C GLN A 148 5.55 4.34 18.19
N ARG A 149 4.71 3.34 17.92
CA ARG A 149 5.02 2.26 16.97
C ARG A 149 4.95 2.72 15.51
N LEU A 150 4.16 3.75 15.22
CA LEU A 150 4.01 4.32 13.88
C LEU A 150 5.14 5.28 13.51
N ARG A 151 5.85 5.86 14.48
CA ARG A 151 6.81 6.97 14.26
C ARG A 151 7.91 6.60 13.27
N GLU A 152 8.65 5.55 13.52
CA GLU A 152 9.75 5.14 12.63
C GLU A 152 9.28 4.81 11.22
N PRO A 153 8.28 3.93 11.00
CA PRO A 153 7.84 3.61 9.64
C PRO A 153 7.22 4.80 8.90
N LEU A 154 6.50 5.68 9.58
CA LEU A 154 5.99 6.91 8.94
C LEU A 154 7.13 7.87 8.58
N ALA A 155 8.14 8.00 9.42
CA ALA A 155 9.32 8.82 9.12
C ALA A 155 10.06 8.33 7.89
N LEU A 156 10.21 7.01 7.72
CA LEU A 156 10.82 6.39 6.54
C LEU A 156 10.08 6.72 5.24
N LEU A 157 8.76 6.89 5.31
CA LEU A 157 7.95 7.30 4.16
C LEU A 157 7.96 8.82 3.97
N TYR A 158 7.58 9.55 5.00
CA TYR A 158 7.29 10.99 4.91
C TYR A 158 8.55 11.85 4.74
N ARG A 159 9.74 11.33 5.01
CA ARG A 159 11.00 12.06 4.70
C ARG A 159 11.17 12.42 3.23
N HIS A 160 10.43 11.76 2.35
CA HIS A 160 10.46 12.01 0.91
C HIS A 160 9.46 13.10 0.48
N LEU A 161 8.59 13.55 1.37
CA LEU A 161 7.65 14.65 1.13
C LEU A 161 8.33 16.01 1.35
N ASP A 162 7.72 17.04 0.76
CA ASP A 162 8.16 18.41 0.99
C ASP A 162 7.87 18.87 2.43
N ALA A 163 8.68 19.78 2.95
CA ALA A 163 8.55 20.26 4.33
C ALA A 163 7.18 20.91 4.61
N ASP A 164 6.57 21.53 3.60
CA ASP A 164 5.25 22.15 3.70
C ASP A 164 4.14 21.13 3.95
N ASP A 165 4.32 19.88 3.51
CA ASP A 165 3.37 18.78 3.72
C ASP A 165 3.44 18.22 5.16
N LEU A 166 4.41 18.66 5.96
CA LEU A 166 4.72 18.16 7.30
C LEU A 166 4.48 19.20 8.42
N GLU A 167 3.82 20.32 8.13
CA GLU A 167 3.73 21.50 9.03
C GLU A 167 3.20 21.19 10.44
N ASP A 168 2.36 20.18 10.64
CA ASP A 168 1.76 19.85 11.94
C ASP A 168 2.33 18.56 12.58
N ALA A 169 3.52 18.10 12.15
CA ALA A 169 4.08 16.81 12.52
C ALA A 169 5.46 16.93 13.20
N ASP A 170 5.60 17.76 14.23
CA ASP A 170 6.88 18.05 14.90
C ASP A 170 7.62 16.79 15.37
N ASP A 171 6.93 15.84 16.00
CA ASP A 171 7.52 14.56 16.44
C ASP A 171 8.05 13.71 15.25
N LEU A 172 7.38 13.78 14.11
CA LEU A 172 7.78 13.09 12.90
C LEU A 172 8.99 13.77 12.25
N ILE A 173 9.03 15.09 12.26
CA ILE A 173 10.16 15.88 11.75
C ILE A 173 11.42 15.54 12.54
N GLU A 174 11.36 15.47 13.86
CA GLU A 174 12.50 15.10 14.71
C GLU A 174 13.01 13.69 14.38
N GLU A 175 12.11 12.73 14.18
CA GLU A 175 12.48 11.38 13.75
C GLU A 175 13.12 11.37 12.36
N ILE A 176 12.56 12.11 11.40
CA ILE A 176 13.10 12.26 10.04
C ILE A 176 14.52 12.81 10.07
N GLU A 177 14.77 13.84 10.88
CA GLU A 177 16.10 14.46 11.02
C GLU A 177 17.15 13.48 11.57
N SER A 178 16.72 12.45 12.32
CA SER A 178 17.61 11.41 12.85
C SER A 178 17.99 10.35 11.82
N LEU A 179 17.29 10.28 10.69
CA LEU A 179 17.51 9.26 9.66
C LEU A 179 18.62 9.67 8.69
N GLU A 180 19.45 8.70 8.32
CA GLU A 180 20.39 8.89 7.21
C GLU A 180 19.65 8.80 5.87
N PRO A 181 20.01 9.62 4.86
CA PRO A 181 19.41 9.51 3.53
C PRO A 181 19.73 8.14 2.90
N PRO A 182 18.83 7.56 2.08
CA PRO A 182 19.12 6.32 1.38
C PRO A 182 20.32 6.49 0.44
N ALA A 183 21.19 5.48 0.40
CA ALA A 183 22.42 5.52 -0.40
C ALA A 183 22.13 5.50 -1.91
N ASP A 184 21.08 4.79 -2.30
CA ASP A 184 20.65 4.62 -3.68
C ASP A 184 19.15 4.35 -3.80
N LEU A 185 18.66 4.21 -5.03
CA LEU A 185 17.25 3.93 -5.29
C LEU A 185 16.81 2.56 -4.74
N SER A 186 17.66 1.56 -4.80
CA SER A 186 17.35 0.23 -4.29
C SER A 186 17.07 0.28 -2.79
N GLU A 187 17.91 0.96 -2.02
CA GLU A 187 17.70 1.15 -0.59
C GLU A 187 16.43 1.93 -0.29
N ALA A 188 16.15 3.00 -1.04
CA ALA A 188 14.93 3.78 -0.89
C ALA A 188 13.67 2.92 -1.13
N VAL A 189 13.68 2.07 -2.16
CA VAL A 189 12.57 1.13 -2.45
C VAL A 189 12.42 0.07 -1.36
N GLU A 190 13.52 -0.51 -0.88
CA GLU A 190 13.50 -1.47 0.23
C GLU A 190 12.88 -0.87 1.49
N GLU A 191 13.18 0.39 1.76
CA GLU A 191 12.60 1.10 2.90
C GLU A 191 11.11 1.36 2.78
N LEU A 192 10.57 1.60 1.55
CA LEU A 192 9.13 1.70 1.32
C LEU A 192 8.43 0.39 1.72
N VAL A 193 8.97 -0.75 1.31
CA VAL A 193 8.41 -2.07 1.65
C VAL A 193 8.52 -2.33 3.13
N ARG A 194 9.69 -2.11 3.72
CA ARG A 194 9.92 -2.29 5.15
C ARG A 194 8.96 -1.45 5.98
N ALA A 195 8.82 -0.17 5.66
CA ALA A 195 7.89 0.72 6.34
C ALA A 195 6.44 0.23 6.23
N THR A 196 6.02 -0.19 5.03
CA THR A 196 4.67 -0.74 4.81
C THR A 196 4.41 -1.97 5.69
N LEU A 197 5.35 -2.90 5.75
CA LEU A 197 5.20 -4.12 6.56
C LEU A 197 5.24 -3.83 8.07
N LEU A 198 6.05 -2.88 8.53
CA LEU A 198 6.05 -2.42 9.92
C LEU A 198 4.72 -1.74 10.30
N LEU A 199 4.15 -0.94 9.42
CA LEU A 199 2.83 -0.35 9.62
C LEU A 199 1.74 -1.43 9.69
N ALA A 200 1.85 -2.48 8.87
CA ALA A 200 0.95 -3.61 8.92
C ALA A 200 0.98 -4.35 10.27
N ASP A 201 2.14 -4.45 10.91
CA ASP A 201 2.28 -5.06 12.24
C ASP A 201 1.49 -4.30 13.31
N VAL A 202 1.29 -3.00 13.12
CA VAL A 202 0.48 -2.17 14.02
C VAL A 202 -1.01 -2.25 13.69
N SER A 203 -1.37 -2.11 12.42
CA SER A 203 -2.77 -1.98 11.98
C SER A 203 -3.47 -3.30 11.69
N ARG A 204 -2.70 -4.31 11.28
CA ARG A 204 -3.17 -5.64 10.90
C ARG A 204 -2.31 -6.72 11.58
N PRO A 205 -2.26 -6.78 12.92
CA PRO A 205 -1.40 -7.71 13.62
C PRO A 205 -1.72 -9.15 13.22
N LEU A 206 -0.68 -9.96 13.04
CA LEU A 206 -0.83 -11.39 12.80
C LEU A 206 -1.53 -12.02 13.99
N LYS A 207 -2.56 -12.82 13.74
CA LYS A 207 -3.23 -13.60 14.78
C LYS A 207 -2.21 -14.58 15.35
N SER A 208 -1.88 -14.47 16.64
CA SER A 208 -1.10 -15.46 17.34
C SER A 208 -1.82 -16.82 17.21
N GLU A 209 -1.16 -17.84 16.66
CA GLU A 209 -1.70 -19.17 16.73
C GLU A 209 -1.93 -19.52 18.21
N PRO A 210 -3.10 -20.05 18.60
CA PRO A 210 -3.30 -20.47 19.98
C PRO A 210 -2.22 -21.50 20.32
N THR A 211 -1.35 -21.17 21.27
CA THR A 211 -0.32 -22.07 21.79
C THR A 211 -1.02 -23.36 22.17
N ARG A 212 -0.74 -24.42 21.41
CA ARG A 212 -1.28 -25.75 21.67
C ARG A 212 -0.87 -26.13 23.08
N ALA A 213 -1.80 -26.02 24.02
CA ALA A 213 -1.58 -26.37 25.42
C ALA A 213 -0.97 -27.77 25.46
N VAL A 214 0.29 -27.85 25.89
CA VAL A 214 0.97 -29.13 26.14
C VAL A 214 0.16 -29.81 27.25
N ARG A 215 -0.65 -30.83 26.85
CA ARG A 215 -1.30 -31.70 27.81
C ARG A 215 -0.24 -32.42 28.62
N THR A 216 -0.01 -31.95 29.81
CA THR A 216 0.77 -32.70 30.81
C THR A 216 0.14 -34.08 31.04
N PRO A 217 0.91 -35.18 30.98
CA PRO A 217 0.38 -36.49 31.25
C PRO A 217 -0.04 -36.58 32.73
N ARG A 218 -1.27 -36.99 32.97
CA ARG A 218 -1.80 -37.26 34.32
C ARG A 218 -1.03 -38.47 34.89
N PRO A 219 -0.47 -38.40 36.11
CA PRO A 219 0.14 -39.58 36.72
C PRO A 219 -0.92 -40.64 37.00
N ARG A 220 -0.64 -41.86 36.57
CA ARG A 220 -1.45 -43.04 36.95
C ARG A 220 -1.21 -43.34 38.41
N ARG A 221 -2.31 -43.47 39.15
CA ARG A 221 -2.32 -44.17 40.48
C ARG A 221 -2.50 -45.65 40.25
#